data_97674fdf72b50c4de6b707c02bbb57dd
#
_entry.id   97674fdf72b50c4de6b707c02bbb57dd
#
_cell.length_a   1.000
_cell.length_b   1.000
_cell.length_c   1.000
_cell.angle_alpha   90.00
_cell.angle_beta   90.00
_cell.angle_gamma   90.00
#
_symmetry.space_group_name_H-M   'P 1'
#
loop_
_entity.id
_entity.type
_entity.pdbx_description
1 polymer ?
#
loop_
_entity_poly.entity_id
_entity_poly.type
_entity_poly.pdbx_seq_one_letter_code
_entity_poly.pdbx_strand_id
1 'polypeptide(L)'
;SLAALPGMLAGAPADELFFPPYAREDSVRTLSGMLGVAADEVRRRAGRGLTPAIVALREVKEPREIAEMERAAAVSVDMHATLLRELRPGWTELEAAALVQYVAAKNGCALSFGTIGTVRGEVLHNHGTETPCRAGDLFLLDAGAEVPSGYAGDLTTTFPVGGRFSP
;
A
#
# COMPACT_ATOMS: atom_id res chain seq x y z
N SER A 1 10.79 -7.86 15.44
CA SER A 1 9.44 -7.24 15.55
C SER A 1 9.56 -5.89 16.25
N LEU A 2 8.61 -4.98 16.02
CA LEU A 2 8.55 -3.68 16.72
C LEU A 2 8.55 -3.85 18.27
N ALA A 3 8.01 -4.95 18.77
CA ALA A 3 8.00 -5.28 20.20
C ALA A 3 9.40 -5.53 20.80
N ALA A 4 10.38 -5.92 19.98
CA ALA A 4 11.76 -6.13 20.44
C ALA A 4 12.59 -4.84 20.43
N LEU A 5 12.14 -3.79 19.74
CA LEU A 5 12.89 -2.56 19.53
C LEU A 5 13.26 -1.84 20.83
N PRO A 6 12.37 -1.70 21.85
CA PRO A 6 12.74 -1.08 23.12
C PRO A 6 13.93 -1.77 23.80
N GLY A 7 13.97 -3.11 23.77
CA GLY A 7 15.08 -3.88 24.33
C GLY A 7 16.39 -3.71 23.55
N MET A 8 16.31 -3.52 22.24
CA MET A 8 17.49 -3.26 21.39
C MET A 8 18.04 -1.84 21.58
N LEU A 9 17.16 -0.90 21.92
CA LEU A 9 17.53 0.51 22.19
C LEU A 9 17.91 0.75 23.65
N ALA A 10 17.65 -0.23 24.53
CA ALA A 10 18.02 -0.11 25.94
C ALA A 10 19.55 0.02 26.09
N GLY A 11 19.98 1.18 26.57
CA GLY A 11 21.41 1.50 26.76
C GLY A 11 22.07 2.23 25.58
N ALA A 12 21.37 2.42 24.45
CA ALA A 12 21.88 3.32 23.41
C ALA A 12 21.83 4.78 23.90
N PRO A 13 22.94 5.55 23.81
CA PRO A 13 22.92 6.96 24.16
C PRO A 13 21.83 7.69 23.34
N ALA A 14 21.08 8.55 24.01
CA ALA A 14 19.95 9.24 23.37
C ALA A 14 20.37 10.14 22.21
N ASP A 15 21.60 10.66 22.23
CA ASP A 15 22.21 11.45 21.19
C ASP A 15 22.73 10.65 19.99
N GLU A 16 22.81 9.34 20.11
CA GLU A 16 23.14 8.41 19.02
C GLU A 16 21.90 7.85 18.29
N LEU A 17 20.69 8.16 18.75
CA LEU A 17 19.44 7.72 18.15
C LEU A 17 18.93 8.77 17.17
N PHE A 18 18.99 8.42 15.88
CA PHE A 18 18.54 9.27 14.78
C PHE A 18 17.23 8.75 14.21
N PHE A 19 16.25 9.61 14.04
CA PHE A 19 14.99 9.32 13.37
C PHE A 19 14.46 10.57 12.63
N PRO A 20 13.71 10.39 11.52
CA PRO A 20 13.17 11.51 10.76
C PRO A 20 11.99 12.16 11.50
N PRO A 21 11.63 13.41 11.17
CA PRO A 21 10.40 14.01 11.67
C PRO A 21 9.19 13.27 11.10
N TYR A 22 8.30 12.79 11.97
CA TYR A 22 7.05 12.14 11.58
C TYR A 22 5.89 13.13 11.62
N ALA A 23 5.09 13.16 10.54
CA ALA A 23 3.89 13.97 10.47
C ALA A 23 2.70 13.31 11.20
N ARG A 24 2.68 11.98 11.28
CA ARG A 24 1.59 11.21 11.90
C ARG A 24 1.77 11.15 13.41
N GLU A 25 0.71 11.50 14.13
CA GLU A 25 0.70 11.51 15.60
C GLU A 25 0.89 10.11 16.21
N ASP A 26 0.34 9.07 15.61
CA ASP A 26 0.51 7.68 16.04
C ASP A 26 1.99 7.22 15.96
N SER A 27 2.74 7.65 14.94
CA SER A 27 4.18 7.37 14.85
C SER A 27 4.96 8.06 15.97
N VAL A 28 4.60 9.33 16.28
CA VAL A 28 5.20 10.06 17.39
C VAL A 28 4.91 9.38 18.73
N ARG A 29 3.67 8.94 18.98
CA ARG A 29 3.28 8.21 20.18
C ARG A 29 3.99 6.86 20.31
N THR A 30 4.12 6.14 19.20
CA THR A 30 4.86 4.87 19.17
C THR A 30 6.31 5.08 19.59
N LEU A 31 7.00 6.06 19.01
CA LEU A 31 8.37 6.40 19.39
C LEU A 31 8.46 6.90 20.83
N SER A 32 7.53 7.73 21.29
CA SER A 32 7.44 8.19 22.67
C SER A 32 7.40 7.01 23.64
N GLY A 33 6.54 6.01 23.37
CA GLY A 33 6.47 4.78 24.19
C GLY A 33 7.74 3.94 24.13
N MET A 34 8.37 3.82 22.94
CA MET A 34 9.60 3.04 22.77
C MET A 34 10.81 3.65 23.45
N LEU A 35 10.93 4.98 23.42
CA LEU A 35 12.06 5.73 23.97
C LEU A 35 11.86 6.15 25.44
N GLY A 36 10.64 6.00 25.97
CA GLY A 36 10.31 6.43 27.34
C GLY A 36 10.37 7.96 27.53
N VAL A 37 10.12 8.73 26.48
CA VAL A 37 10.19 10.21 26.52
C VAL A 37 8.86 10.83 26.08
N ALA A 38 8.61 12.09 26.44
CA ALA A 38 7.40 12.80 26.02
C ALA A 38 7.34 13.00 24.49
N ALA A 39 6.14 13.06 23.91
CA ALA A 39 5.94 13.29 22.48
C ALA A 39 6.62 14.56 21.95
N ASP A 40 6.62 15.64 22.74
CA ASP A 40 7.30 16.89 22.37
C ASP A 40 8.82 16.73 22.34
N GLU A 41 9.36 15.86 23.17
CA GLU A 41 10.79 15.51 23.14
C GLU A 41 11.11 14.74 21.84
N VAL A 42 10.26 13.77 21.44
CA VAL A 42 10.39 13.07 20.15
C VAL A 42 10.44 14.08 18.99
N ARG A 43 9.54 15.05 18.97
CA ARG A 43 9.50 16.07 17.91
C ARG A 43 10.77 16.96 17.90
N ARG A 44 11.25 17.35 19.07
CA ARG A 44 12.49 18.16 19.18
C ARG A 44 13.73 17.42 18.72
N ARG A 45 13.81 16.11 19.03
CA ARG A 45 14.97 15.25 18.71
C ARG A 45 14.97 14.76 17.26
N ALA A 46 13.85 14.85 16.56
CA ALA A 46 13.75 14.43 15.17
C ALA A 46 14.77 15.15 14.28
N GLY A 47 15.67 14.38 13.69
CA GLY A 47 16.78 14.89 12.90
C GLY A 47 16.40 15.14 11.44
N ARG A 48 16.23 16.39 11.03
CA ARG A 48 15.97 16.75 9.62
C ARG A 48 17.10 16.34 8.69
N GLY A 49 18.34 16.25 9.17
CA GLY A 49 19.50 15.82 8.40
C GLY A 49 19.45 14.34 7.96
N LEU A 50 18.68 13.49 8.65
CA LEU A 50 18.51 12.10 8.26
C LEU A 50 17.64 11.94 6.99
N THR A 51 16.67 12.82 6.78
CA THR A 51 15.77 12.76 5.62
C THR A 51 16.51 12.80 4.28
N PRO A 52 17.45 13.74 4.02
CA PRO A 52 18.24 13.73 2.78
C PRO A 52 19.04 12.44 2.58
N ALA A 53 19.60 11.87 3.63
CA ALA A 53 20.36 10.62 3.56
C ALA A 53 19.45 9.44 3.18
N ILE A 54 18.23 9.35 3.77
CA ILE A 54 17.22 8.34 3.40
C ILE A 54 16.80 8.53 1.94
N VAL A 55 16.56 9.76 1.50
CA VAL A 55 16.20 10.07 0.11
C VAL A 55 17.31 9.62 -0.83
N ALA A 56 18.56 9.99 -0.57
CA ALA A 56 19.71 9.61 -1.40
C ALA A 56 19.88 8.08 -1.54
N LEU A 57 19.59 7.33 -0.47
CA LEU A 57 19.62 5.87 -0.51
C LEU A 57 18.46 5.25 -1.32
N ARG A 58 17.33 5.92 -1.41
CA ARG A 58 16.10 5.39 -1.99
C ARG A 58 15.79 5.88 -3.39
N GLU A 59 16.34 7.02 -3.82
CA GLU A 59 16.03 7.60 -5.15
C GLU A 59 16.63 6.79 -6.29
N VAL A 60 17.79 6.17 -6.10
CA VAL A 60 18.43 5.28 -7.08
C VAL A 60 18.35 3.84 -6.58
N LYS A 61 17.63 2.98 -7.33
CA LYS A 61 17.38 1.59 -6.95
C LYS A 61 18.54 0.68 -7.36
N GLU A 62 18.91 -0.21 -6.46
CA GLU A 62 19.85 -1.30 -6.79
C GLU A 62 19.16 -2.37 -7.67
N PRO A 63 19.92 -3.19 -8.44
CA PRO A 63 19.33 -4.23 -9.29
C PRO A 63 18.40 -5.20 -8.56
N ARG A 64 18.70 -5.55 -7.31
CA ARG A 64 17.82 -6.41 -6.50
C ARG A 64 16.53 -5.72 -6.06
N GLU A 65 16.54 -4.42 -5.84
CA GLU A 65 15.34 -3.64 -5.54
C GLU A 65 14.43 -3.58 -6.77
N ILE A 66 15.03 -3.37 -7.96
CA ILE A 66 14.31 -3.39 -9.23
C ILE A 66 13.62 -4.74 -9.43
N ALA A 67 14.31 -5.86 -9.17
CA ALA A 67 13.73 -7.20 -9.30
C ALA A 67 12.52 -7.40 -8.36
N GLU A 68 12.57 -6.91 -7.12
CA GLU A 68 11.44 -6.98 -6.20
C GLU A 68 10.28 -6.06 -6.63
N MET A 69 10.57 -4.87 -7.16
CA MET A 69 9.56 -3.97 -7.74
C MET A 69 8.89 -4.60 -8.96
N GLU A 70 9.65 -5.22 -9.86
CA GLU A 70 9.13 -5.94 -11.02
C GLU A 70 8.23 -7.11 -10.59
N ARG A 71 8.61 -7.85 -9.54
CA ARG A 71 7.79 -8.91 -8.97
C ARG A 71 6.46 -8.37 -8.43
N ALA A 72 6.49 -7.28 -7.67
CA ALA A 72 5.29 -6.63 -7.15
C ALA A 72 4.39 -6.15 -8.29
N ALA A 73 4.97 -5.53 -9.32
CA ALA A 73 4.26 -5.08 -10.50
C ALA A 73 3.64 -6.25 -11.29
N ALA A 74 4.35 -7.35 -11.47
CA ALA A 74 3.84 -8.54 -12.17
C ALA A 74 2.62 -9.14 -11.46
N VAL A 75 2.64 -9.25 -10.12
CA VAL A 75 1.48 -9.71 -9.35
C VAL A 75 0.33 -8.70 -9.46
N SER A 76 0.61 -7.40 -9.41
CA SER A 76 -0.42 -6.36 -9.60
C SER A 76 -1.07 -6.46 -10.97
N VAL A 77 -0.30 -6.71 -12.04
CA VAL A 77 -0.83 -6.96 -13.39
C VAL A 77 -1.73 -8.21 -13.41
N ASP A 78 -1.35 -9.31 -12.73
CA ASP A 78 -2.18 -10.52 -12.62
C ASP A 78 -3.50 -10.25 -11.90
N MET A 79 -3.50 -9.43 -10.84
CA MET A 79 -4.70 -8.98 -10.14
C MET A 79 -5.68 -8.28 -11.10
N HIS A 80 -5.19 -7.28 -11.85
CA HIS A 80 -5.98 -6.50 -12.81
C HIS A 80 -6.47 -7.36 -13.98
N ALA A 81 -5.59 -8.14 -14.60
CA ALA A 81 -5.93 -9.02 -15.72
C ALA A 81 -6.93 -10.10 -15.31
N THR A 82 -6.85 -10.60 -14.08
CA THR A 82 -7.81 -11.59 -13.57
C THR A 82 -9.18 -10.96 -13.39
N LEU A 83 -9.28 -9.80 -12.73
CA LEU A 83 -10.59 -9.16 -12.57
C LEU A 83 -11.20 -8.75 -13.92
N LEU A 84 -10.41 -8.26 -14.86
CA LEU A 84 -10.87 -7.90 -16.20
C LEU A 84 -11.49 -9.09 -16.94
N ARG A 85 -10.94 -10.30 -16.76
CA ARG A 85 -11.49 -11.54 -17.36
C ARG A 85 -12.73 -12.06 -16.65
N GLU A 86 -12.79 -11.91 -15.33
CA GLU A 86 -13.78 -12.58 -14.48
C GLU A 86 -14.98 -11.72 -14.11
N LEU A 87 -14.86 -10.39 -14.09
CA LEU A 87 -15.95 -9.50 -13.69
C LEU A 87 -17.16 -9.64 -14.62
N ARG A 88 -18.30 -9.92 -14.03
CA ARG A 88 -19.58 -10.10 -14.75
C ARG A 88 -20.65 -9.17 -14.20
N PRO A 89 -21.65 -8.79 -15.02
CA PRO A 89 -22.83 -8.12 -14.51
C PRO A 89 -23.49 -8.94 -13.39
N GLY A 90 -23.90 -8.26 -12.34
CA GLY A 90 -24.49 -8.85 -11.15
C GLY A 90 -23.52 -9.08 -10.00
N TRP A 91 -22.19 -9.04 -10.23
CA TRP A 91 -21.22 -8.99 -9.15
C TRP A 91 -21.32 -7.68 -8.40
N THR A 92 -21.00 -7.70 -7.12
CA THR A 92 -20.83 -6.49 -6.32
C THR A 92 -19.38 -5.99 -6.39
N GLU A 93 -19.17 -4.72 -6.07
CA GLU A 93 -17.84 -4.15 -5.94
C GLU A 93 -16.99 -4.90 -4.91
N LEU A 94 -17.61 -5.38 -3.81
CA LEU A 94 -16.93 -6.20 -2.78
C LEU A 94 -16.46 -7.55 -3.31
N GLU A 95 -17.25 -8.22 -4.13
CA GLU A 95 -16.85 -9.49 -4.77
C GLU A 95 -15.67 -9.27 -5.71
N ALA A 96 -15.67 -8.17 -6.47
CA ALA A 96 -14.55 -7.77 -7.30
C ALA A 96 -13.28 -7.53 -6.47
N ALA A 97 -13.38 -6.78 -5.38
CA ALA A 97 -12.26 -6.52 -4.48
C ALA A 97 -11.74 -7.81 -3.81
N ALA A 98 -12.64 -8.73 -3.42
CA ALA A 98 -12.27 -10.02 -2.84
C ALA A 98 -11.47 -10.90 -3.81
N LEU A 99 -11.84 -10.92 -5.11
CA LEU A 99 -11.07 -11.63 -6.13
C LEU A 99 -9.66 -11.04 -6.28
N VAL A 100 -9.53 -9.74 -6.30
CA VAL A 100 -8.24 -9.04 -6.40
C VAL A 100 -7.35 -9.37 -5.21
N GLN A 101 -7.90 -9.35 -3.99
CA GLN A 101 -7.19 -9.75 -2.78
C GLN A 101 -6.78 -11.23 -2.80
N TYR A 102 -7.65 -12.12 -3.30
CA TYR A 102 -7.31 -13.54 -3.47
C TYR A 102 -6.10 -13.72 -4.39
N VAL A 103 -6.04 -12.97 -5.51
CA VAL A 103 -4.90 -13.05 -6.45
C VAL A 103 -3.59 -12.61 -5.78
N ALA A 104 -3.59 -11.53 -5.00
CA ALA A 104 -2.41 -11.12 -4.24
C ALA A 104 -2.00 -12.23 -3.25
N ALA A 105 -2.93 -12.73 -2.44
CA ALA A 105 -2.69 -13.72 -1.40
C ALA A 105 -2.16 -15.06 -1.96
N LYS A 106 -2.72 -15.56 -3.07
CA LYS A 106 -2.24 -16.81 -3.70
C LYS A 106 -0.79 -16.71 -4.22
N ASN A 107 -0.33 -15.48 -4.53
CA ASN A 107 1.04 -15.20 -4.94
C ASN A 107 1.97 -14.88 -3.74
N GLY A 108 1.50 -15.07 -2.50
CA GLY A 108 2.27 -14.79 -1.28
C GLY A 108 2.50 -13.31 -1.02
N CYS A 109 1.64 -12.44 -1.56
CA CYS A 109 1.70 -11.00 -1.41
C CYS A 109 0.57 -10.49 -0.51
N ALA A 110 0.79 -9.35 0.14
CA ALA A 110 -0.25 -8.54 0.73
C ALA A 110 -0.81 -7.55 -0.31
N LEU A 111 -1.85 -6.80 0.06
CA LEU A 111 -2.24 -5.61 -0.69
C LEU A 111 -1.32 -4.45 -0.32
N SER A 112 -0.84 -3.69 -1.30
CA SER A 112 -0.02 -2.48 -1.07
C SER A 112 -0.82 -1.34 -0.42
N PHE A 113 -2.11 -1.32 -0.67
CA PHE A 113 -3.09 -0.39 -0.07
C PHE A 113 -4.49 -1.00 -0.15
N GLY A 114 -5.48 -0.36 0.49
CA GLY A 114 -6.87 -0.80 0.41
C GLY A 114 -7.39 -0.70 -1.02
N THR A 115 -7.85 -1.81 -1.60
CA THR A 115 -8.36 -1.85 -2.97
C THR A 115 -9.47 -0.82 -3.18
N ILE A 116 -9.35 -0.02 -4.23
CA ILE A 116 -10.41 0.84 -4.75
C ILE A 116 -10.99 0.11 -5.97
N GLY A 117 -12.20 -0.40 -5.85
CA GLY A 117 -12.88 -1.13 -6.91
C GLY A 117 -14.32 -0.68 -6.99
N THR A 118 -14.70 0.09 -8.04
CA THR A 118 -16.00 0.76 -8.05
C THR A 118 -16.51 1.08 -9.45
N VAL A 119 -17.83 1.08 -9.60
CA VAL A 119 -18.54 1.63 -10.77
C VAL A 119 -18.80 3.16 -10.61
N ARG A 120 -18.39 3.73 -9.47
CA ARG A 120 -18.52 5.16 -9.14
C ARG A 120 -17.13 5.80 -9.05
N GLY A 121 -16.31 5.63 -10.09
CA GLY A 121 -14.93 6.12 -10.15
C GLY A 121 -14.79 7.66 -10.02
N GLU A 122 -15.89 8.40 -10.16
CA GLU A 122 -15.93 9.84 -9.89
C GLU A 122 -15.86 10.17 -8.39
N VAL A 123 -16.08 9.19 -7.52
CA VAL A 123 -15.91 9.34 -6.07
C VAL A 123 -14.49 8.92 -5.70
N LEU A 124 -13.66 9.89 -5.36
CA LEU A 124 -12.26 9.66 -5.04
C LEU A 124 -12.10 8.72 -3.82
N HIS A 125 -11.19 7.75 -3.93
CA HIS A 125 -10.89 6.75 -2.89
C HIS A 125 -12.11 5.93 -2.44
N ASN A 126 -13.03 5.63 -3.36
CA ASN A 126 -14.20 4.83 -3.06
C ASN A 126 -13.82 3.34 -2.91
N HIS A 127 -13.64 2.92 -1.66
CA HIS A 127 -13.41 1.51 -1.32
C HIS A 127 -14.74 0.75 -1.48
N GLY A 128 -14.87 -0.01 -2.50
CA GLY A 128 -16.00 -0.82 -2.93
C GLY A 128 -17.13 -1.10 -1.92
N THR A 129 -18.32 -1.17 -2.44
CA THR A 129 -19.55 -1.35 -1.67
C THR A 129 -20.29 -2.60 -2.13
N GLU A 130 -21.47 -2.88 -1.55
CA GLU A 130 -22.40 -3.88 -2.04
C GLU A 130 -23.12 -3.46 -3.35
N THR A 131 -22.68 -2.37 -3.98
CA THR A 131 -23.24 -1.87 -5.26
C THR A 131 -23.05 -2.94 -6.33
N PRO A 132 -24.15 -3.38 -7.01
CA PRO A 132 -24.04 -4.34 -8.10
C PRO A 132 -23.52 -3.67 -9.38
N CYS A 133 -22.55 -4.30 -10.01
CA CYS A 133 -22.03 -3.93 -11.32
C CYS A 133 -23.03 -4.32 -12.42
N ARG A 134 -23.36 -3.41 -13.32
CA ARG A 134 -24.30 -3.63 -14.43
C ARG A 134 -23.54 -3.72 -15.75
N ALA A 135 -24.13 -4.40 -16.73
CA ALA A 135 -23.55 -4.43 -18.07
C ALA A 135 -23.42 -3.00 -18.64
N GLY A 136 -22.23 -2.66 -19.12
CA GLY A 136 -21.92 -1.36 -19.68
C GLY A 136 -21.45 -0.30 -18.66
N ASP A 137 -21.54 -0.56 -17.35
CA ASP A 137 -20.90 0.29 -16.36
C ASP A 137 -19.39 0.32 -16.60
N LEU A 138 -18.74 1.43 -16.31
CA LEU A 138 -17.29 1.51 -16.24
C LEU A 138 -16.84 1.13 -14.81
N PHE A 139 -16.01 0.11 -14.73
CA PHE A 139 -15.39 -0.29 -13.46
C PHE A 139 -13.98 0.28 -13.37
N LEU A 140 -13.72 1.07 -12.36
CA LEU A 140 -12.39 1.54 -12.00
C LEU A 140 -11.81 0.59 -10.96
N LEU A 141 -10.65 0.03 -11.25
CA LEU A 141 -9.84 -0.74 -10.31
C LEU A 141 -8.53 -0.02 -10.05
N ASP A 142 -8.25 0.28 -8.79
CA ASP A 142 -6.98 0.78 -8.30
C ASP A 142 -6.50 -0.16 -7.20
N ALA A 143 -5.45 -0.92 -7.50
CA ALA A 143 -4.97 -1.99 -6.64
C ALA A 143 -3.51 -2.34 -6.94
N GLY A 144 -2.82 -2.83 -5.94
CA GLY A 144 -1.45 -3.31 -6.06
C GLY A 144 -1.09 -4.37 -5.03
N ALA A 145 -0.04 -5.12 -5.33
CA ALA A 145 0.52 -6.15 -4.48
C ALA A 145 1.77 -5.65 -3.76
N GLU A 146 1.93 -6.00 -2.49
CA GLU A 146 3.15 -5.82 -1.71
C GLU A 146 3.81 -7.17 -1.51
N VAL A 147 5.04 -7.33 -2.00
CA VAL A 147 5.84 -8.53 -1.79
C VAL A 147 6.39 -8.58 -0.36
N PRO A 148 6.76 -9.78 0.17
CA PRO A 148 7.24 -9.92 1.56
C PRO A 148 8.46 -9.06 1.93
N SER A 149 9.23 -8.59 0.94
CA SER A 149 10.34 -7.65 1.13
C SER A 149 9.91 -6.20 1.33
N GLY A 150 8.60 -5.88 1.21
CA GLY A 150 8.03 -4.55 1.40
C GLY A 150 8.03 -3.67 0.15
N TYR A 151 8.40 -4.19 -1.03
CA TYR A 151 8.23 -3.47 -2.30
C TYR A 151 6.81 -3.63 -2.81
N ALA A 152 6.23 -2.54 -3.28
CA ALA A 152 4.82 -2.43 -3.65
C ALA A 152 4.63 -2.12 -5.14
N GLY A 153 3.62 -2.72 -5.73
CA GLY A 153 3.05 -2.31 -7.01
C GLY A 153 1.84 -1.40 -6.77
N ASP A 154 1.53 -0.59 -7.76
CA ASP A 154 0.40 0.35 -7.77
C ASP A 154 -0.04 0.56 -9.22
N LEU A 155 -1.25 0.12 -9.54
CA LEU A 155 -1.84 0.21 -10.88
C LEU A 155 -3.29 0.64 -10.81
N THR A 156 -3.69 1.46 -11.77
CA THR A 156 -5.10 1.81 -11.99
C THR A 156 -5.52 1.45 -13.40
N THR A 157 -6.66 0.78 -13.54
CA THR A 157 -7.28 0.46 -14.82
C THR A 157 -8.78 0.76 -14.78
N THR A 158 -9.33 1.18 -15.91
CA THR A 158 -10.78 1.36 -16.08
C THR A 158 -11.24 0.54 -17.29
N PHE A 159 -12.25 -0.28 -17.10
CA PHE A 159 -12.77 -1.18 -18.13
C PHE A 159 -14.29 -1.38 -18.01
N PRO A 160 -14.97 -1.76 -19.09
CA PRO A 160 -16.42 -1.94 -19.08
C PRO A 160 -16.79 -3.28 -18.45
N VAL A 161 -17.79 -3.29 -17.57
CA VAL A 161 -18.43 -4.51 -17.06
C VAL A 161 -19.09 -5.26 -18.20
N GLY A 162 -18.69 -6.53 -18.39
CA GLY A 162 -19.15 -7.35 -19.51
C GLY A 162 -18.34 -7.22 -20.80
N GLY A 163 -17.18 -6.52 -20.75
CA GLY A 163 -16.16 -6.54 -21.79
C GLY A 163 -16.42 -5.67 -23.03
N ARG A 164 -17.47 -4.82 -23.02
CA ARG A 164 -17.78 -3.92 -24.15
C ARG A 164 -18.09 -2.52 -23.63
N PHE A 165 -17.44 -1.52 -24.23
CA PHE A 165 -17.80 -0.12 -23.99
C PHE A 165 -19.19 0.15 -24.61
N SER A 166 -20.00 0.99 -23.94
CA SER A 166 -21.19 1.58 -24.52
C SER A 166 -20.81 2.64 -25.57
N PRO A 167 -21.67 2.90 -26.57
CA PRO A 167 -21.48 4.01 -27.49
C PRO A 167 -21.36 5.36 -26.79
#